data_a76ea6ee5b1f3608a2df79ee7a648739
#
_entry.id   a76ea6ee5b1f3608a2df79ee7a648739
#
_cell.length_a   1.000
_cell.length_b   1.000
_cell.length_c   1.000
_cell.angle_alpha   90.00
_cell.angle_beta   90.00
_cell.angle_gamma   90.00
#
_symmetry.space_group_name_H-M   'P 1'
#
loop_
_entity.id
_entity.type
_entity.pdbx_description
1 polymer ?
#
loop_
_entity_poly.entity_id
_entity_poly.type
_entity_poly.pdbx_seq_one_letter_code
_entity_poly.pdbx_strand_id
1 'polypeptide(L)'
;LMGIAKEMIAGRLPMVVGTGAIRTEDSITYACAAKNIGADALLIATPPYAYPTGREIALHALAIDREANLPVMLYNYPGRMCVNMDEETLNRLGRSSNFIAIKESSGDPNRLHMLARDYPHIGLSCGMDDQALEFFAWGARSWVCAGSNFAPEAHKALYQTCVLESDFTKGRAIMSAMLPLMRVLEQGGK
;
A
#
# COMPACT_ATOMS: atom_id res chain seq x y z
N LEU A 1 -20.85 1.95 -1.93
CA LEU A 1 -19.76 2.84 -1.51
C LEU A 1 -18.88 3.25 -2.69
N MET A 2 -18.29 2.31 -3.48
CA MET A 2 -17.41 2.61 -4.62
C MET A 2 -18.02 3.57 -5.64
N GLY A 3 -19.30 3.37 -6.03
CA GLY A 3 -20.00 4.27 -6.97
C GLY A 3 -20.09 5.69 -6.45
N ILE A 4 -20.47 5.88 -5.18
CA ILE A 4 -20.54 7.22 -4.56
C ILE A 4 -19.15 7.89 -4.56
N ALA A 5 -18.11 7.15 -4.21
CA ALA A 5 -16.74 7.67 -4.25
C ALA A 5 -16.33 8.10 -5.66
N LYS A 6 -16.64 7.29 -6.69
CA LYS A 6 -16.35 7.63 -8.09
C LYS A 6 -17.06 8.90 -8.54
N GLU A 7 -18.34 9.04 -8.21
CA GLU A 7 -19.11 10.25 -8.49
C GLU A 7 -18.51 11.49 -7.81
N MET A 8 -18.16 11.37 -6.52
CA MET A 8 -17.55 12.48 -5.77
C MET A 8 -16.16 12.86 -6.28
N ILE A 9 -15.34 11.90 -6.69
CA ILE A 9 -14.01 12.13 -7.28
C ILE A 9 -14.17 12.87 -8.63
N ALA A 10 -15.16 12.53 -9.42
CA ALA A 10 -15.48 13.18 -10.70
C ALA A 10 -14.25 13.35 -11.62
N GLY A 11 -13.37 12.35 -11.68
CA GLY A 11 -12.16 12.36 -12.50
C GLY A 11 -11.01 13.26 -12.00
N ARG A 12 -11.15 13.90 -10.85
CA ARG A 12 -10.13 14.83 -10.32
C ARG A 12 -8.91 14.10 -9.71
N LEU A 13 -9.09 12.86 -9.27
CA LEU A 13 -8.07 12.05 -8.61
C LEU A 13 -8.18 10.61 -9.11
N PRO A 14 -7.06 9.86 -9.15
CA PRO A 14 -7.11 8.42 -9.39
C PRO A 14 -7.79 7.71 -8.21
N MET A 15 -8.51 6.64 -8.52
CA MET A 15 -9.25 5.84 -7.56
C MET A 15 -8.62 4.45 -7.42
N VAL A 16 -8.07 4.16 -6.24
CA VAL A 16 -7.55 2.83 -5.88
C VAL A 16 -8.56 2.14 -4.97
N VAL A 17 -8.96 0.91 -5.33
CA VAL A 17 -10.01 0.18 -4.61
C VAL A 17 -9.44 -1.04 -3.90
N GLY A 18 -9.64 -1.11 -2.58
CA GLY A 18 -9.35 -2.30 -1.79
C GLY A 18 -10.37 -3.41 -2.06
N THR A 19 -9.89 -4.59 -2.41
CA THR A 19 -10.72 -5.76 -2.79
C THR A 19 -10.53 -6.95 -1.84
N GLY A 20 -10.00 -6.70 -0.64
CA GLY A 20 -9.72 -7.74 0.34
C GLY A 20 -10.98 -8.47 0.80
N ALA A 21 -10.93 -9.80 0.78
CA ALA A 21 -11.94 -10.71 1.31
C ALA A 21 -11.27 -11.99 1.83
N ILE A 22 -12.01 -12.81 2.58
CA ILE A 22 -11.51 -14.10 3.07
C ILE A 22 -11.36 -15.10 1.90
N ARG A 23 -12.30 -15.08 0.96
CA ARG A 23 -12.31 -15.99 -0.20
C ARG A 23 -11.81 -15.27 -1.45
N THR A 24 -11.05 -15.98 -2.26
CA THR A 24 -10.52 -15.47 -3.53
C THR A 24 -11.65 -15.05 -4.49
N GLU A 25 -12.73 -15.83 -4.55
CA GLU A 25 -13.88 -15.55 -5.42
C GLU A 25 -14.59 -14.24 -5.06
N ASP A 26 -14.66 -13.93 -3.77
CA ASP A 26 -15.25 -12.67 -3.31
C ASP A 26 -14.34 -11.48 -3.67
N SER A 27 -13.03 -11.65 -3.50
CA SER A 27 -12.05 -10.63 -3.93
C SER A 27 -12.10 -10.38 -5.45
N ILE A 28 -12.24 -11.44 -6.26
CA ILE A 28 -12.44 -11.34 -7.70
C ILE A 28 -13.73 -10.56 -8.01
N THR A 29 -14.83 -10.89 -7.33
CA THR A 29 -16.10 -10.19 -7.51
C THR A 29 -15.98 -8.70 -7.23
N TYR A 30 -15.30 -8.32 -6.14
CA TYR A 30 -15.04 -6.91 -5.81
C TYR A 30 -14.10 -6.24 -6.81
N ALA A 31 -13.09 -6.93 -7.31
CA ALA A 31 -12.16 -6.41 -8.29
C ALA A 31 -12.85 -6.14 -9.64
N CYS A 32 -13.70 -7.07 -10.10
CA CYS A 32 -14.52 -6.88 -11.30
C CYS A 32 -15.53 -5.72 -11.13
N ALA A 33 -16.14 -5.59 -9.95
CA ALA A 33 -17.01 -4.46 -9.65
C ALA A 33 -16.24 -3.13 -9.66
N ALA A 34 -15.02 -3.09 -9.11
CA ALA A 34 -14.15 -1.93 -9.14
C ALA A 34 -13.78 -1.55 -10.58
N LYS A 35 -13.41 -2.52 -11.42
CA LYS A 35 -13.16 -2.31 -12.85
C LYS A 35 -14.37 -1.70 -13.56
N ASN A 36 -15.55 -2.26 -13.33
CA ASN A 36 -16.79 -1.82 -14.00
C ASN A 36 -17.19 -0.38 -13.67
N ILE A 37 -16.84 0.13 -12.50
CA ILE A 37 -17.05 1.55 -12.13
C ILE A 37 -15.90 2.45 -12.56
N GLY A 38 -14.87 1.92 -13.23
CA GLY A 38 -13.72 2.68 -13.72
C GLY A 38 -12.71 3.03 -12.62
N ALA A 39 -12.42 2.11 -11.70
CA ALA A 39 -11.27 2.26 -10.81
C ALA A 39 -9.96 2.25 -11.61
N ASP A 40 -8.97 3.01 -11.15
CA ASP A 40 -7.69 3.16 -11.83
C ASP A 40 -6.69 2.06 -11.39
N ALA A 41 -6.82 1.54 -10.16
CA ALA A 41 -6.01 0.46 -9.63
C ALA A 41 -6.72 -0.29 -8.50
N LEU A 42 -6.19 -1.47 -8.17
CA LEU A 42 -6.64 -2.29 -7.05
C LEU A 42 -5.61 -2.26 -5.91
N LEU A 43 -6.09 -2.40 -4.67
CA LEU A 43 -5.26 -2.71 -3.51
C LEU A 43 -5.59 -4.14 -3.06
N ILE A 44 -4.63 -5.05 -3.19
CA ILE A 44 -4.78 -6.46 -2.87
C ILE A 44 -3.97 -6.79 -1.62
N ALA A 45 -4.64 -7.22 -0.57
CA ALA A 45 -4.04 -7.72 0.65
C ALA A 45 -4.03 -9.25 0.67
N THR A 46 -3.24 -9.83 1.56
CA THR A 46 -3.36 -11.24 1.92
C THR A 46 -4.76 -11.53 2.48
N PRO A 47 -5.40 -12.66 2.13
CA PRO A 47 -6.67 -13.04 2.73
C PRO A 47 -6.55 -13.09 4.27
N PRO A 48 -7.37 -12.30 5.00
CA PRO A 48 -7.29 -12.25 6.45
C PRO A 48 -7.75 -13.59 7.05
N TYR A 49 -7.22 -13.93 8.24
CA TYR A 49 -7.61 -15.10 9.01
C TYR A 49 -7.17 -16.46 8.45
N ALA A 50 -6.75 -16.55 7.17
CA ALA A 50 -6.48 -17.81 6.48
C ALA A 50 -5.04 -18.33 6.65
N TYR A 51 -4.11 -17.51 7.11
CA TYR A 51 -2.67 -17.83 7.24
C TYR A 51 -2.07 -18.53 6.00
N PRO A 52 -2.25 -17.99 4.79
CA PRO A 52 -1.78 -18.63 3.58
C PRO A 52 -0.24 -18.62 3.49
N THR A 53 0.31 -19.61 2.79
CA THR A 53 1.72 -19.63 2.38
C THR A 53 2.00 -18.57 1.30
N GLY A 54 3.27 -18.22 1.07
CA GLY A 54 3.67 -17.28 0.01
C GLY A 54 3.17 -17.71 -1.37
N ARG A 55 3.17 -19.02 -1.66
CA ARG A 55 2.59 -19.56 -2.89
C ARG A 55 1.08 -19.30 -3.00
N GLU A 56 0.34 -19.51 -1.94
CA GLU A 56 -1.12 -19.30 -1.92
C GLU A 56 -1.48 -17.81 -2.02
N ILE A 57 -0.71 -16.92 -1.37
CA ILE A 57 -0.85 -15.47 -1.53
C ILE A 57 -0.67 -15.08 -3.01
N ALA A 58 0.38 -15.60 -3.64
CA ALA A 58 0.63 -15.31 -5.05
C ALA A 58 -0.48 -15.85 -5.96
N LEU A 59 -0.98 -17.07 -5.72
CA LEU A 59 -2.09 -17.64 -6.49
C LEU A 59 -3.38 -16.82 -6.33
N HIS A 60 -3.68 -16.36 -5.11
CA HIS A 60 -4.80 -15.47 -4.84
C HIS A 60 -4.69 -14.17 -5.63
N ALA A 61 -3.55 -13.48 -5.54
CA ALA A 61 -3.34 -12.21 -6.23
C ALA A 61 -3.36 -12.36 -7.76
N LEU A 62 -2.73 -13.42 -8.31
CA LEU A 62 -2.74 -13.70 -9.75
C LEU A 62 -4.15 -14.06 -10.27
N ALA A 63 -4.98 -14.72 -9.47
CA ALA A 63 -6.36 -15.00 -9.86
C ALA A 63 -7.18 -13.70 -9.98
N ILE A 64 -7.02 -12.77 -9.06
CA ILE A 64 -7.67 -11.45 -9.10
C ILE A 64 -7.15 -10.64 -10.30
N ASP A 65 -5.84 -10.61 -10.50
CA ASP A 65 -5.20 -9.90 -11.61
C ASP A 65 -5.73 -10.38 -12.97
N ARG A 66 -5.81 -11.69 -13.18
CA ARG A 66 -6.30 -12.27 -14.44
C ARG A 66 -7.71 -11.83 -14.79
N GLU A 67 -8.62 -11.74 -13.81
CA GLU A 67 -10.03 -11.42 -14.06
C GLU A 67 -10.25 -9.88 -14.15
N ALA A 68 -9.59 -9.12 -13.32
CA ALA A 68 -9.73 -7.67 -13.29
C ALA A 68 -8.87 -6.98 -14.36
N ASN A 69 -7.65 -7.44 -14.57
CA ASN A 69 -6.67 -6.83 -15.48
C ASN A 69 -6.56 -5.31 -15.29
N LEU A 70 -6.27 -4.91 -14.06
CA LEU A 70 -6.01 -3.52 -13.63
C LEU A 70 -4.65 -3.44 -12.95
N PRO A 71 -4.02 -2.26 -12.91
CA PRO A 71 -2.85 -2.04 -12.07
C PRO A 71 -3.13 -2.44 -10.61
N VAL A 72 -2.15 -3.06 -9.95
CA VAL A 72 -2.29 -3.58 -8.59
C VAL A 72 -1.21 -2.99 -7.69
N MET A 73 -1.64 -2.43 -6.57
CA MET A 73 -0.82 -2.20 -5.40
C MET A 73 -1.04 -3.37 -4.43
N LEU A 74 0.04 -4.08 -4.11
CA LEU A 74 0.01 -5.10 -3.05
C LEU A 74 -0.07 -4.43 -1.68
N TYR A 75 -0.65 -5.10 -0.70
CA TYR A 75 -0.70 -4.61 0.67
C TYR A 75 -0.15 -5.65 1.63
N ASN A 76 1.07 -5.42 2.12
CA ASN A 76 1.70 -6.24 3.13
C ASN A 76 1.50 -5.63 4.52
N TYR A 77 0.75 -6.31 5.38
CA TYR A 77 0.53 -5.89 6.76
C TYR A 77 0.52 -7.09 7.72
N PRO A 78 1.69 -7.67 8.04
CA PRO A 78 1.76 -8.86 8.86
C PRO A 78 1.21 -8.67 10.28
N GLY A 79 1.24 -7.46 10.82
CA GLY A 79 0.63 -7.14 12.11
C GLY A 79 -0.89 -7.42 12.17
N ARG A 80 -1.59 -7.43 11.02
CA ARG A 80 -3.02 -7.78 10.95
C ARG A 80 -3.29 -9.08 10.24
N MET A 81 -2.48 -9.42 9.25
CA MET A 81 -2.70 -10.64 8.44
C MET A 81 -1.94 -11.85 8.99
N CYS A 82 -1.04 -11.63 9.97
CA CYS A 82 -0.18 -12.65 10.61
C CYS A 82 0.75 -13.41 9.64
N VAL A 83 0.84 -12.96 8.41
CA VAL A 83 1.73 -13.49 7.37
C VAL A 83 2.34 -12.37 6.56
N ASN A 84 3.56 -12.61 6.06
CA ASN A 84 4.28 -11.70 5.16
C ASN A 84 4.12 -12.13 3.70
N MET A 85 4.05 -11.17 2.80
CA MET A 85 4.33 -11.39 1.37
C MET A 85 5.84 -11.52 1.20
N ASP A 86 6.35 -12.73 1.35
CA ASP A 86 7.77 -13.06 1.27
C ASP A 86 8.35 -12.97 -0.14
N GLU A 87 9.64 -13.26 -0.30
CA GLU A 87 10.31 -13.27 -1.59
C GLU A 87 9.70 -14.30 -2.55
N GLU A 88 9.23 -15.46 -2.04
CA GLU A 88 8.54 -16.44 -2.87
C GLU A 88 7.28 -15.82 -3.48
N THR A 89 6.50 -15.11 -2.68
CA THR A 89 5.30 -14.37 -3.15
C THR A 89 5.69 -13.38 -4.24
N LEU A 90 6.65 -12.49 -3.96
CA LEU A 90 7.04 -11.42 -4.88
C LEU A 90 7.60 -11.96 -6.20
N ASN A 91 8.44 -13.00 -6.15
CA ASN A 91 9.01 -13.64 -7.34
C ASN A 91 7.94 -14.30 -8.23
N ARG A 92 6.89 -14.85 -7.63
CA ARG A 92 5.76 -15.42 -8.38
C ARG A 92 4.90 -14.35 -9.03
N LEU A 93 4.71 -13.21 -8.36
CA LEU A 93 3.93 -12.07 -8.86
C LEU A 93 4.64 -11.31 -9.98
N GLY A 94 5.97 -11.34 -10.03
CA GLY A 94 6.76 -10.75 -11.13
C GLY A 94 6.47 -11.31 -12.52
N ARG A 95 5.57 -12.30 -12.63
CA ARG A 95 5.07 -12.84 -13.91
C ARG A 95 4.00 -11.96 -14.56
N SER A 96 3.43 -11.01 -13.84
CA SER A 96 2.47 -10.04 -14.36
C SER A 96 2.99 -8.62 -14.16
N SER A 97 2.93 -7.82 -15.21
CA SER A 97 3.29 -6.39 -15.18
C SER A 97 2.27 -5.51 -14.45
N ASN A 98 1.13 -6.06 -14.07
CA ASN A 98 0.09 -5.30 -13.36
C ASN A 98 0.45 -5.05 -11.89
N PHE A 99 1.37 -5.82 -11.28
CA PHE A 99 1.83 -5.56 -9.90
C PHE A 99 2.85 -4.43 -9.89
N ILE A 100 2.35 -3.20 -9.84
CA ILE A 100 3.14 -1.97 -10.01
C ILE A 100 3.67 -1.36 -8.71
N ALA A 101 3.07 -1.70 -7.57
CA ALA A 101 3.47 -1.13 -6.28
C ALA A 101 3.19 -2.09 -5.12
N ILE A 102 3.84 -1.82 -3.98
CA ILE A 102 3.55 -2.46 -2.71
C ILE A 102 3.40 -1.42 -1.61
N LYS A 103 2.26 -1.41 -0.92
CA LYS A 103 2.09 -0.75 0.37
C LYS A 103 2.69 -1.64 1.44
N GLU A 104 3.80 -1.21 2.01
CA GLU A 104 4.54 -1.97 3.02
C GLU A 104 4.23 -1.43 4.42
N SER A 105 3.68 -2.28 5.27
CA SER A 105 3.25 -1.96 6.63
C SER A 105 3.74 -2.97 7.67
N SER A 106 4.91 -3.62 7.44
CA SER A 106 5.48 -4.54 8.42
C SER A 106 6.14 -3.83 9.60
N GLY A 107 6.60 -2.59 9.40
CA GLY A 107 7.43 -1.89 10.36
C GLY A 107 8.89 -2.37 10.39
N ASP A 108 9.28 -3.30 9.51
CA ASP A 108 10.63 -3.86 9.45
C ASP A 108 11.51 -3.09 8.44
N PRO A 109 12.53 -2.35 8.89
CA PRO A 109 13.43 -1.62 8.01
C PRO A 109 14.27 -2.56 7.10
N ASN A 110 14.56 -3.79 7.50
CA ASN A 110 15.28 -4.72 6.63
C ASN A 110 14.45 -5.09 5.42
N ARG A 111 13.14 -5.20 5.60
CA ARG A 111 12.22 -5.45 4.51
C ARG A 111 12.12 -4.26 3.56
N LEU A 112 12.09 -3.03 4.08
CA LEU A 112 12.17 -1.82 3.26
C LEU A 112 13.43 -1.83 2.39
N HIS A 113 14.59 -2.16 2.98
CA HIS A 113 15.87 -2.20 2.26
C HIS A 113 15.87 -3.29 1.17
N MET A 114 15.35 -4.47 1.47
CA MET A 114 15.23 -5.58 0.51
C MET A 114 14.35 -5.19 -0.66
N LEU A 115 13.16 -4.63 -0.41
CA LEU A 115 12.25 -4.20 -1.46
C LEU A 115 12.87 -3.12 -2.36
N ALA A 116 13.50 -2.10 -1.77
CA ALA A 116 14.12 -1.01 -2.52
C ALA A 116 15.28 -1.50 -3.40
N ARG A 117 16.09 -2.45 -2.92
CA ARG A 117 17.28 -2.95 -3.60
C ARG A 117 16.96 -4.04 -4.62
N ASP A 118 16.14 -5.03 -4.23
CA ASP A 118 16.00 -6.28 -4.99
C ASP A 118 14.74 -6.29 -5.87
N TYR A 119 13.76 -5.39 -5.59
CA TYR A 119 12.52 -5.26 -6.34
C TYR A 119 12.26 -3.84 -6.85
N PRO A 120 13.25 -3.19 -7.53
CA PRO A 120 13.14 -1.79 -7.95
C PRO A 120 12.03 -1.53 -8.99
N HIS A 121 11.50 -2.58 -9.60
CA HIS A 121 10.37 -2.53 -10.53
C HIS A 121 9.01 -2.45 -9.83
N ILE A 122 8.95 -2.70 -8.52
CA ILE A 122 7.75 -2.57 -7.70
C ILE A 122 7.85 -1.25 -6.93
N GLY A 123 6.98 -0.29 -7.24
CA GLY A 123 6.98 1.01 -6.56
C GLY A 123 6.71 0.86 -5.06
N LEU A 124 7.59 1.43 -4.23
CA LEU A 124 7.38 1.44 -2.78
C LEU A 124 6.32 2.47 -2.39
N SER A 125 5.40 2.05 -1.54
CA SER A 125 4.45 2.91 -0.83
C SER A 125 4.57 2.70 0.67
N CYS A 126 4.78 3.78 1.40
CA CYS A 126 4.80 3.71 2.86
C CYS A 126 3.39 3.38 3.39
N GLY A 127 3.32 2.44 4.32
CA GLY A 127 2.09 2.04 5.00
C GLY A 127 2.16 2.20 6.53
N MET A 128 3.32 2.66 7.06
CA MET A 128 3.54 2.96 8.48
C MET A 128 3.72 4.46 8.65
N ASP A 129 2.78 5.13 9.30
CA ASP A 129 2.76 6.59 9.37
C ASP A 129 3.99 7.15 10.10
N ASP A 130 4.52 6.45 11.09
CA ASP A 130 5.71 6.84 11.86
C ASP A 130 7.05 6.54 11.16
N GLN A 131 7.05 5.91 9.98
CA GLN A 131 8.25 5.55 9.21
C GLN A 131 8.32 6.23 7.82
N ALA A 132 7.48 7.21 7.56
CA ALA A 132 7.37 7.81 6.23
C ALA A 132 8.69 8.45 5.76
N LEU A 133 9.45 9.07 6.67
CA LEU A 133 10.74 9.69 6.36
C LEU A 133 11.74 8.67 5.83
N GLU A 134 11.85 7.52 6.48
CA GLU A 134 12.72 6.41 6.11
C GLU A 134 12.33 5.85 4.74
N PHE A 135 11.03 5.63 4.51
CA PHE A 135 10.54 5.18 3.21
C PHE A 135 10.90 6.15 2.09
N PHE A 136 10.73 7.45 2.30
CA PHE A 136 11.10 8.46 1.29
C PHE A 136 12.61 8.50 1.05
N ALA A 137 13.42 8.34 2.10
CA ALA A 137 14.88 8.25 1.96
C ALA A 137 15.32 7.02 1.14
N TRP A 138 14.55 5.93 1.16
CA TRP A 138 14.77 4.72 0.38
C TRP A 138 13.99 4.72 -0.96
N GLY A 139 13.51 5.89 -1.39
CA GLY A 139 12.98 6.09 -2.75
C GLY A 139 11.49 5.84 -2.90
N ALA A 140 10.74 5.64 -1.82
CA ALA A 140 9.28 5.58 -1.90
C ALA A 140 8.71 6.90 -2.43
N ARG A 141 7.73 6.79 -3.33
CA ARG A 141 7.08 7.95 -3.95
C ARG A 141 5.58 8.01 -3.65
N SER A 142 5.11 7.18 -2.75
CA SER A 142 3.72 7.20 -2.30
C SER A 142 3.62 6.83 -0.83
N TRP A 143 2.54 7.28 -0.24
CA TRP A 143 2.24 7.06 1.16
C TRP A 143 0.74 6.90 1.34
N VAL A 144 0.31 5.72 1.77
CA VAL A 144 -1.09 5.46 2.11
C VAL A 144 -1.21 5.53 3.63
N CYS A 145 -1.52 6.70 4.14
CA CYS A 145 -1.49 7.04 5.55
C CYS A 145 -2.88 7.22 6.17
N ALA A 146 -3.01 6.82 7.43
CA ALA A 146 -4.22 7.05 8.21
C ALA A 146 -4.25 8.50 8.77
N GLY A 147 -3.10 9.02 9.14
CA GLY A 147 -2.95 10.36 9.74
C GLY A 147 -3.39 11.50 8.84
N SER A 148 -3.34 11.34 7.52
CA SER A 148 -3.80 12.37 6.58
C SER A 148 -5.30 12.65 6.64
N ASN A 149 -6.10 11.78 7.25
CA ASN A 149 -7.54 12.03 7.44
C ASN A 149 -7.82 13.15 8.46
N PHE A 150 -6.89 13.44 9.36
CA PHE A 150 -7.06 14.47 10.39
C PHE A 150 -5.95 15.53 10.40
N ALA A 151 -4.79 15.26 9.79
CA ALA A 151 -3.67 16.21 9.69
C ALA A 151 -3.11 16.27 8.25
N PRO A 152 -3.94 16.52 7.21
CA PRO A 152 -3.51 16.46 5.81
C PRO A 152 -2.38 17.41 5.47
N GLU A 153 -2.35 18.62 6.08
CA GLU A 153 -1.35 19.63 5.81
C GLU A 153 0.06 19.17 6.20
N ALA A 154 0.20 18.57 7.39
CA ALA A 154 1.49 18.07 7.87
C ALA A 154 2.00 16.90 7.00
N HIS A 155 1.11 15.98 6.62
CA HIS A 155 1.45 14.85 5.75
C HIS A 155 1.86 15.32 4.36
N LYS A 156 1.11 16.27 3.79
CA LYS A 156 1.45 16.90 2.51
C LYS A 156 2.79 17.63 2.58
N ALA A 157 3.04 18.39 3.65
CA ALA A 157 4.30 19.10 3.85
C ALA A 157 5.49 18.14 3.91
N LEU A 158 5.38 17.03 4.65
CA LEU A 158 6.42 16.02 4.73
C LEU A 158 6.69 15.40 3.35
N TYR A 159 5.63 15.02 2.63
CA TYR A 159 5.75 14.46 1.28
C TYR A 159 6.42 15.43 0.31
N GLN A 160 5.98 16.68 0.26
CA GLN A 160 6.55 17.70 -0.62
C GLN A 160 8.03 17.91 -0.33
N THR A 161 8.38 18.08 0.94
CA THR A 161 9.74 18.33 1.38
C THR A 161 10.68 17.15 1.06
N CYS A 162 10.28 15.92 1.35
CA CYS A 162 11.14 14.76 1.14
C CYS A 162 11.14 14.25 -0.30
N VAL A 163 9.95 14.16 -0.93
CA VAL A 163 9.80 13.50 -2.24
C VAL A 163 10.01 14.46 -3.41
N LEU A 164 9.53 15.70 -3.31
CA LEU A 164 9.61 16.66 -4.41
C LEU A 164 10.84 17.58 -4.30
N GLU A 165 11.18 18.01 -3.07
CA GLU A 165 12.30 18.95 -2.81
C GLU A 165 13.59 18.20 -2.44
N SER A 166 13.51 16.93 -2.04
CA SER A 166 14.65 16.11 -1.55
C SER A 166 15.37 16.70 -0.33
N ASP A 167 14.68 17.51 0.48
CA ASP A 167 15.20 18.13 1.70
C ASP A 167 14.90 17.26 2.93
N PHE A 168 15.73 16.24 3.16
CA PHE A 168 15.59 15.34 4.30
C PHE A 168 15.94 15.98 5.64
N THR A 169 16.69 17.09 5.66
CA THR A 169 16.97 17.83 6.89
C THR A 169 15.71 18.51 7.41
N LYS A 170 15.01 19.22 6.55
CA LYS A 170 13.71 19.84 6.86
C LYS A 170 12.64 18.76 7.07
N GLY A 171 12.64 17.69 6.26
CA GLY A 171 11.74 16.55 6.42
C GLY A 171 11.84 15.90 7.80
N ARG A 172 13.06 15.72 8.32
CA ARG A 172 13.28 15.22 9.69
C ARG A 172 12.68 16.14 10.76
N ALA A 173 12.77 17.46 10.59
CA ALA A 173 12.17 18.40 11.53
C ALA A 173 10.63 18.28 11.52
N ILE A 174 10.01 18.20 10.34
CA ILE A 174 8.57 17.99 10.20
C ILE A 174 8.15 16.66 10.83
N MET A 175 8.83 15.57 10.49
CA MET A 175 8.54 14.23 11.03
C MET A 175 8.67 14.19 12.55
N SER A 176 9.71 14.82 13.11
CA SER A 176 9.91 14.90 14.57
C SER A 176 8.74 15.58 15.28
N ALA A 177 8.15 16.61 14.66
CA ALA A 177 6.95 17.25 15.21
C ALA A 177 5.69 16.39 15.09
N MET A 178 5.60 15.52 14.07
CA MET A 178 4.47 14.61 13.85
C MET A 178 4.53 13.36 14.73
N LEU A 179 5.71 12.87 15.09
CA LEU A 179 5.90 11.59 15.78
C LEU A 179 5.04 11.41 17.05
N PRO A 180 4.85 12.39 17.94
CA PRO A 180 3.99 12.20 19.11
C PRO A 180 2.57 11.78 18.75
N LEU A 181 2.01 12.38 17.68
CA LEU A 181 0.67 12.05 17.18
C LEU A 181 0.66 10.69 16.48
N MET A 182 1.69 10.39 15.68
CA MET A 182 1.81 9.10 14.99
C MET A 182 1.91 7.94 15.98
N ARG A 183 2.63 8.12 17.08
CA ARG A 183 2.71 7.11 18.14
C ARG A 183 1.35 6.82 18.80
N VAL A 184 0.54 7.85 19.04
CA VAL A 184 -0.83 7.65 19.55
C VAL A 184 -1.67 6.87 18.55
N LEU A 185 -1.56 7.19 17.26
CA LEU A 185 -2.27 6.50 16.19
C LEU A 185 -1.90 5.01 16.13
N GLU A 186 -0.62 4.69 16.17
CA GLU A 186 -0.15 3.30 16.12
C GLU A 186 -0.52 2.51 17.39
N GLN A 187 -0.53 3.13 18.55
CA GLN A 187 -0.91 2.46 19.81
C GLN A 187 -2.42 2.22 19.92
N GLY A 188 -3.24 3.09 19.36
CA GLY A 188 -4.71 3.00 19.45
C GLY A 188 -5.37 2.07 18.44
N GLY A 189 -4.66 1.60 17.46
CA GLY A 189 -5.21 0.85 16.32
C GLY A 189 -4.85 -0.63 16.23
N LYS A 190 -4.21 -1.20 17.26
CA LYS A 190 -3.80 -2.62 17.27
C LYS A 190 -4.75 -3.51 18.04
#